data_754f8dcb7e336f92fba28a3364ffe5dc
#
_entry.id   754f8dcb7e336f92fba28a3364ffe5dc
#
_cell.length_a   1.000
_cell.length_b   1.000
_cell.length_c   1.000
_cell.angle_alpha   90.00
_cell.angle_beta   90.00
_cell.angle_gamma   90.00
#
_symmetry.space_group_name_H-M   'P 1'
#
loop_
_entity.id
_entity.type
_entity.pdbx_description
1 polymer ?
#
loop_
_entity_poly.entity_id
_entity_poly.type
_entity_poly.pdbx_seq_one_letter_code
_entity_poly.pdbx_strand_id
1 'polypeptide(L)'
;MVLAAPAFQSPEVVDDGSAGVPPAEDETPRGDRSQGHDWAPDDPRGRPAVPPAPRLPRAYRFISAPDFLNQDVADLTDRGGRPVPDPTSGRVANSTSASYEDALLEMLDEMRSQGARDVLVAGDLVEGRWGRDDSGAGVFGPIETPSQRFNAARAAADVYYRSWARRLARHGLTPFPALGDHEIGDNPWARRGDEWIDFKLDHVDELKKLYSDHLLRTRDGAWRWPDRPSSGQARRTAYATRLDPNVLLVTIDPFTRSQDDVRMRVDAAQLRWLRQVLRGAREARVPWVVVQGHTPITGPVRHRNSSRLRYERGTSSPLWKAMVDGGVDVYLCGEVHDQSVNIRDGIMQVAHGSLFYRGEASYILGQATRRQLVLENHQFRGQMDFTDRLWTTSRLGAPAAVSYRFPSIVTGTLSARRTPDGGLAVQRTAGILDPVE
;
A
#
# COMPACT_ATOMS: atom_id res chain seq x y z
N MET A 1 63.71 -16.76 28.26
CA MET A 1 63.32 -17.42 27.03
C MET A 1 61.82 -17.20 26.87
N VAL A 2 61.45 -16.09 26.21
CA VAL A 2 60.06 -15.62 26.05
C VAL A 2 59.61 -16.02 24.64
N LEU A 3 58.63 -16.90 24.56
CA LEU A 3 58.03 -17.32 23.29
C LEU A 3 56.97 -16.28 22.89
N ALA A 4 57.19 -15.68 21.71
CA ALA A 4 56.26 -14.78 21.08
C ALA A 4 55.09 -15.56 20.45
N ALA A 5 53.84 -15.10 20.65
CA ALA A 5 52.66 -15.60 20.03
C ALA A 5 52.51 -15.02 18.59
N PRO A 6 51.94 -15.75 17.63
CA PRO A 6 51.76 -15.26 16.28
C PRO A 6 50.58 -14.28 16.18
N ALA A 7 50.78 -13.24 15.40
CA ALA A 7 49.77 -12.25 15.06
C ALA A 7 48.66 -12.87 14.19
N PHE A 8 47.39 -12.68 14.63
CA PHE A 8 46.23 -12.97 13.83
C PHE A 8 46.06 -11.86 12.79
N GLN A 9 46.11 -12.21 11.52
CA GLN A 9 45.67 -11.35 10.43
C GLN A 9 44.15 -11.32 10.42
N SER A 10 43.59 -10.09 10.45
CA SER A 10 42.16 -9.83 10.24
C SER A 10 41.77 -10.17 8.80
N PRO A 11 40.65 -10.79 8.52
CA PRO A 11 40.17 -11.01 7.16
C PRO A 11 39.77 -9.66 6.52
N GLU A 12 40.23 -9.48 5.28
CA GLU A 12 39.81 -8.38 4.41
C GLU A 12 38.28 -8.31 4.32
N VAL A 13 37.73 -7.15 4.59
CA VAL A 13 36.33 -6.80 4.33
C VAL A 13 36.16 -6.70 2.83
N VAL A 14 35.54 -7.70 2.23
CA VAL A 14 35.04 -7.63 0.86
C VAL A 14 33.94 -6.59 0.87
N ASP A 15 34.17 -5.49 0.19
CA ASP A 15 33.23 -4.42 -0.09
C ASP A 15 32.10 -5.00 -0.99
N ASP A 16 31.05 -5.45 -0.37
CA ASP A 16 29.81 -5.85 -1.02
C ASP A 16 29.06 -4.57 -1.42
N GLY A 17 29.27 -4.18 -2.67
CA GLY A 17 28.72 -2.99 -3.29
C GLY A 17 27.22 -2.79 -3.05
N SER A 18 26.86 -2.37 -1.86
CA SER A 18 25.55 -1.77 -1.57
C SER A 18 25.55 -0.40 -2.24
N ALA A 19 25.10 -0.36 -3.51
CA ALA A 19 24.73 0.88 -4.15
C ALA A 19 23.75 1.60 -3.25
N GLY A 20 24.20 2.65 -2.60
CA GLY A 20 23.37 3.54 -1.79
C GLY A 20 22.19 3.97 -2.63
N VAL A 21 20.99 3.73 -2.13
CA VAL A 21 19.78 4.33 -2.67
C VAL A 21 20.02 5.84 -2.61
N PRO A 22 19.98 6.55 -3.75
CA PRO A 22 20.07 7.99 -3.72
C PRO A 22 18.95 8.51 -2.81
N PRO A 23 19.19 9.57 -2.02
CA PRO A 23 18.15 10.18 -1.22
C PRO A 23 16.97 10.47 -2.13
N ALA A 24 15.78 10.11 -1.69
CA ALA A 24 14.56 10.54 -2.35
C ALA A 24 14.67 12.06 -2.48
N GLU A 25 14.85 12.54 -3.70
CA GLU A 25 14.79 13.98 -3.95
C GLU A 25 13.45 14.43 -3.41
N ASP A 26 13.47 15.43 -2.56
CA ASP A 26 12.28 16.14 -2.10
C ASP A 26 11.61 16.65 -3.38
N GLU A 27 10.69 15.82 -3.94
CA GLU A 27 9.92 16.18 -5.11
C GLU A 27 8.92 17.27 -4.71
N THR A 28 9.45 18.47 -4.39
CA THR A 28 8.69 19.65 -4.71
C THR A 28 8.40 19.53 -6.21
N PRO A 29 7.14 19.62 -6.65
CA PRO A 29 6.83 19.60 -8.06
C PRO A 29 7.63 20.76 -8.69
N ARG A 30 8.73 20.47 -9.37
CA ARG A 30 9.35 21.41 -10.27
C ARG A 30 8.32 21.67 -11.35
N GLY A 31 7.51 22.69 -11.05
CA GLY A 31 6.37 23.03 -11.82
C GLY A 31 6.77 23.36 -13.23
N ASP A 32 6.17 22.67 -14.14
CA ASP A 32 5.73 23.37 -15.33
C ASP A 32 4.44 24.09 -14.98
N ARG A 33 4.51 25.40 -15.04
CA ARG A 33 3.44 26.31 -14.66
C ARG A 33 2.38 26.27 -15.76
N SER A 34 1.13 26.13 -15.37
CA SER A 34 -0.02 26.54 -16.16
C SER A 34 -0.52 25.67 -17.30
N GLN A 35 -0.53 24.35 -17.20
CA GLN A 35 -1.42 23.60 -18.09
C GLN A 35 -2.17 22.56 -17.24
N GLY A 36 -3.49 22.71 -17.17
CA GLY A 36 -4.35 21.62 -16.80
C GLY A 36 -3.95 20.43 -17.68
N HIS A 37 -3.40 19.38 -17.08
CA HIS A 37 -3.05 18.19 -17.86
C HIS A 37 -4.34 17.45 -18.19
N ASP A 38 -4.94 17.86 -19.30
CA ASP A 38 -5.98 17.11 -19.95
C ASP A 38 -5.41 15.77 -20.41
N TRP A 39 -5.89 14.71 -19.83
CA TRP A 39 -5.67 13.37 -20.36
C TRP A 39 -6.54 13.23 -21.61
N ALA A 40 -6.02 13.72 -22.72
CA ALA A 40 -6.65 13.47 -24.01
C ALA A 40 -6.69 11.95 -24.27
N PRO A 41 -7.67 11.44 -25.03
CA PRO A 41 -7.71 10.03 -25.42
C PRO A 41 -6.43 9.52 -26.08
N ASP A 42 -5.62 10.43 -26.58
CA ASP A 42 -4.38 10.18 -27.32
C ASP A 42 -3.10 10.40 -26.49
N ASP A 43 -3.21 10.61 -25.17
CA ASP A 43 -2.02 10.68 -24.32
C ASP A 43 -1.24 9.36 -24.42
N PRO A 44 0.05 9.40 -24.84
CA PRO A 44 0.87 8.20 -24.97
C PRO A 44 1.00 7.39 -23.68
N ARG A 45 0.64 7.97 -22.52
CA ARG A 45 0.53 7.28 -21.24
C ARG A 45 -0.86 6.66 -21.01
N GLY A 46 -1.85 6.98 -21.85
CA GLY A 46 -3.18 6.39 -21.80
C GLY A 46 -3.12 4.92 -22.21
N ARG A 47 -3.43 4.02 -21.29
CA ARG A 47 -3.44 2.59 -21.60
C ARG A 47 -4.66 2.23 -22.42
N PRO A 48 -4.49 1.43 -23.49
CA PRO A 48 -5.64 1.01 -24.29
C PRO A 48 -6.57 0.12 -23.46
N ALA A 49 -7.86 0.24 -23.71
CA ALA A 49 -8.84 -0.70 -23.18
C ALA A 49 -8.62 -2.09 -23.78
N VAL A 50 -8.77 -3.11 -22.95
CA VAL A 50 -8.83 -4.51 -23.40
C VAL A 50 -10.22 -5.09 -23.12
N PRO A 51 -10.65 -6.14 -23.84
CA PRO A 51 -11.92 -6.78 -23.52
C PRO A 51 -11.93 -7.27 -22.06
N PRO A 52 -13.02 -7.01 -21.30
CA PRO A 52 -13.16 -7.53 -19.94
C PRO A 52 -13.18 -9.07 -19.97
N ALA A 53 -12.71 -9.67 -18.90
CA ALA A 53 -12.77 -11.11 -18.76
C ALA A 53 -14.23 -11.58 -18.55
N PRO A 54 -14.56 -12.82 -18.97
CA PRO A 54 -15.87 -13.37 -18.68
C PRO A 54 -16.17 -13.40 -17.17
N ARG A 55 -17.36 -12.98 -16.78
CA ARG A 55 -17.80 -13.11 -15.39
C ARG A 55 -17.95 -14.58 -15.04
N LEU A 56 -17.26 -14.99 -13.96
CA LEU A 56 -17.35 -16.35 -13.46
C LEU A 56 -18.65 -16.54 -12.65
N PRO A 57 -19.52 -17.52 -13.00
CA PRO A 57 -20.71 -17.80 -12.23
C PRO A 57 -20.36 -18.21 -10.78
N ARG A 58 -21.10 -17.68 -9.82
CA ARG A 58 -20.93 -17.99 -8.38
C ARG A 58 -19.51 -17.79 -7.83
N ALA A 59 -18.69 -16.97 -8.50
CA ALA A 59 -17.38 -16.63 -7.98
C ALA A 59 -17.49 -15.73 -6.75
N TYR A 60 -16.63 -15.96 -5.78
CA TYR A 60 -16.30 -14.94 -4.80
C TYR A 60 -15.59 -13.79 -5.49
N ARG A 61 -15.98 -12.55 -5.15
CA ARG A 61 -15.40 -11.33 -5.73
C ARG A 61 -14.80 -10.45 -4.66
N PHE A 62 -13.63 -9.89 -4.97
CA PHE A 62 -12.95 -8.93 -4.12
C PHE A 62 -12.34 -7.81 -4.97
N ILE A 63 -12.10 -6.68 -4.35
CA ILE A 63 -11.32 -5.58 -4.90
C ILE A 63 -9.93 -5.63 -4.28
N SER A 64 -8.89 -5.27 -5.04
CA SER A 64 -7.58 -4.93 -4.50
C SER A 64 -7.19 -3.52 -4.95
N ALA A 65 -6.88 -2.64 -3.99
CA ALA A 65 -6.62 -1.23 -4.23
C ALA A 65 -5.60 -0.66 -3.23
N PRO A 66 -4.30 -1.01 -3.36
CA PRO A 66 -3.21 -0.37 -2.60
C PRO A 66 -2.92 1.03 -3.15
N ASP A 67 -2.22 1.85 -2.37
CA ASP A 67 -1.77 3.21 -2.71
C ASP A 67 -2.93 4.13 -3.19
N PHE A 68 -4.14 3.73 -2.90
CA PHE A 68 -5.33 4.31 -3.52
C PHE A 68 -5.50 5.78 -3.19
N LEU A 69 -5.06 6.19 -2.02
CA LEU A 69 -5.10 7.60 -1.68
C LEU A 69 -3.77 8.26 -1.55
N ASN A 70 -2.82 7.68 -0.92
CA ASN A 70 -1.55 8.35 -0.62
C ASN A 70 -1.72 9.89 -0.45
N GLN A 71 -2.92 10.26 0.05
CA GLN A 71 -3.42 11.60 0.28
C GLN A 71 -4.45 11.54 1.41
N ASP A 72 -4.22 12.32 2.45
CA ASP A 72 -5.14 12.38 3.57
C ASP A 72 -6.44 13.11 3.18
N VAL A 73 -7.55 12.41 3.22
CA VAL A 73 -8.86 12.90 2.78
C VAL A 73 -9.83 12.97 3.95
N ALA A 74 -10.07 14.18 4.45
CA ALA A 74 -11.08 14.45 5.47
C ALA A 74 -11.47 15.91 5.47
N ASP A 75 -12.68 16.22 5.91
CA ASP A 75 -13.06 17.57 6.25
C ASP A 75 -12.44 17.97 7.59
N LEU A 76 -11.65 19.03 7.56
CA LEU A 76 -10.93 19.56 8.73
C LEU A 76 -11.48 20.90 9.22
N THR A 77 -12.55 21.41 8.63
CA THR A 77 -13.11 22.75 8.92
C THR A 77 -13.51 22.91 10.38
N ASP A 78 -14.02 21.87 11.00
CA ASP A 78 -14.47 21.88 12.40
C ASP A 78 -13.33 21.68 13.42
N ARG A 79 -12.11 21.49 12.98
CA ARG A 79 -11.02 21.16 13.91
C ARG A 79 -10.29 22.36 14.49
N GLY A 80 -10.57 23.50 13.99
CA GLY A 80 -9.96 24.73 14.49
C GLY A 80 -8.52 24.84 14.03
N GLY A 81 -7.64 24.84 13.81
CA GLY A 81 -6.28 25.07 13.36
C GLY A 81 -6.14 26.48 12.75
N ARG A 82 -4.92 26.92 12.67
CA ARG A 82 -4.66 28.23 12.06
C ARG A 82 -4.78 28.09 10.53
N PRO A 83 -5.67 28.84 9.87
CA PRO A 83 -5.71 28.88 8.43
C PRO A 83 -4.38 29.33 7.84
N VAL A 84 -3.90 28.64 6.82
CA VAL A 84 -2.66 28.98 6.13
C VAL A 84 -2.99 29.31 4.68
N PRO A 85 -2.66 30.52 4.21
CA PRO A 85 -2.82 30.87 2.81
C PRO A 85 -1.87 30.04 1.92
N ASP A 86 -2.38 29.54 0.81
CA ASP A 86 -1.53 29.03 -0.25
C ASP A 86 -0.70 30.20 -0.83
N PRO A 87 0.64 30.13 -0.83
CA PRO A 87 1.48 31.21 -1.31
C PRO A 87 1.32 31.49 -2.81
N THR A 88 0.72 30.58 -3.57
CA THR A 88 0.50 30.74 -5.00
C THR A 88 -0.81 31.44 -5.31
N SER A 89 -1.91 31.02 -4.70
CA SER A 89 -3.25 31.53 -4.96
C SER A 89 -3.76 32.48 -3.90
N GLY A 90 -3.14 32.51 -2.72
CA GLY A 90 -3.64 33.24 -1.54
C GLY A 90 -4.90 32.67 -0.91
N ARG A 91 -5.42 31.54 -1.42
CA ARG A 91 -6.59 30.86 -0.84
C ARG A 91 -6.22 30.15 0.46
N VAL A 92 -7.17 30.08 1.35
CA VAL A 92 -7.01 29.39 2.63
C VAL A 92 -7.63 28.00 2.49
N ALA A 93 -6.82 26.98 2.71
CA ALA A 93 -7.31 25.60 2.65
C ALA A 93 -6.54 24.70 3.65
N ASN A 94 -7.27 24.05 4.52
CA ASN A 94 -6.78 23.01 5.42
C ASN A 94 -7.78 21.84 5.52
N SER A 95 -8.50 21.60 4.43
CA SER A 95 -9.41 20.47 4.27
C SER A 95 -9.41 19.98 2.82
N THR A 96 -9.97 18.81 2.58
CA THR A 96 -10.13 18.25 1.23
C THR A 96 -11.21 19.02 0.47
N SER A 97 -10.97 19.28 -0.82
CA SER A 97 -11.98 19.91 -1.69
C SER A 97 -13.17 18.98 -1.95
N ALA A 98 -14.33 19.55 -2.28
CA ALA A 98 -15.53 18.79 -2.62
C ALA A 98 -15.30 17.85 -3.80
N SER A 99 -14.51 18.26 -4.80
CA SER A 99 -14.21 17.41 -5.96
C SER A 99 -13.43 16.14 -5.61
N TYR A 100 -12.59 16.16 -4.58
CA TYR A 100 -11.93 14.94 -4.06
C TYR A 100 -12.94 13.99 -3.43
N GLU A 101 -13.84 14.53 -2.62
CA GLU A 101 -14.87 13.71 -1.97
C GLU A 101 -15.80 13.09 -3.01
N ASP A 102 -16.30 13.88 -3.94
CA ASP A 102 -17.23 13.43 -4.99
C ASP A 102 -16.58 12.34 -5.86
N ALA A 103 -15.36 12.55 -6.35
CA ALA A 103 -14.65 11.57 -7.16
C ALA A 103 -14.40 10.25 -6.39
N LEU A 104 -14.05 10.35 -5.12
CA LEU A 104 -13.81 9.18 -4.28
C LEU A 104 -15.10 8.38 -4.04
N LEU A 105 -16.21 9.04 -3.77
CA LEU A 105 -17.51 8.40 -3.58
C LEU A 105 -17.95 7.65 -4.85
N GLU A 106 -17.82 8.26 -6.02
CA GLU A 106 -18.11 7.63 -7.31
C GLU A 106 -17.27 6.38 -7.55
N MET A 107 -15.96 6.44 -7.25
CA MET A 107 -15.06 5.28 -7.38
C MET A 107 -15.47 4.13 -6.45
N LEU A 108 -15.83 4.42 -5.21
CA LEU A 108 -16.27 3.42 -4.25
C LEU A 108 -17.62 2.80 -4.66
N ASP A 109 -18.53 3.59 -5.22
CA ASP A 109 -19.80 3.10 -5.76
C ASP A 109 -19.57 2.17 -6.96
N GLU A 110 -18.64 2.54 -7.86
CA GLU A 110 -18.28 1.66 -8.97
C GLU A 110 -17.66 0.35 -8.48
N MET A 111 -16.69 0.39 -7.56
CA MET A 111 -16.12 -0.82 -6.96
C MET A 111 -17.21 -1.72 -6.37
N ARG A 112 -18.17 -1.12 -5.67
CA ARG A 112 -19.29 -1.87 -5.09
C ARG A 112 -20.21 -2.47 -6.15
N SER A 113 -20.44 -1.76 -7.27
CA SER A 113 -21.26 -2.21 -8.39
C SER A 113 -20.71 -3.47 -9.07
N GLN A 114 -19.41 -3.75 -8.94
CA GLN A 114 -18.79 -5.00 -9.43
C GLN A 114 -19.26 -6.25 -8.68
N GLY A 115 -20.06 -6.10 -7.62
CA GLY A 115 -20.55 -7.22 -6.81
C GLY A 115 -19.54 -7.70 -5.76
N ALA A 116 -18.43 -7.00 -5.57
CA ALA A 116 -17.49 -7.22 -4.49
C ALA A 116 -17.94 -6.49 -3.21
N ARG A 117 -17.58 -7.02 -2.06
CA ARG A 117 -17.74 -6.38 -0.75
C ARG A 117 -16.42 -6.18 -0.04
N ASP A 118 -15.47 -7.04 -0.29
CA ASP A 118 -14.18 -7.07 0.37
C ASP A 118 -13.16 -6.29 -0.44
N VAL A 119 -12.44 -5.38 0.22
CA VAL A 119 -11.40 -4.55 -0.38
C VAL A 119 -10.06 -4.88 0.28
N LEU A 120 -9.17 -5.51 -0.47
CA LEU A 120 -7.80 -5.80 -0.06
C LEU A 120 -6.95 -4.55 -0.32
N VAL A 121 -6.37 -3.99 0.73
CA VAL A 121 -5.52 -2.80 0.63
C VAL A 121 -4.10 -3.19 1.00
N ALA A 122 -3.26 -3.40 0.02
CA ALA A 122 -1.87 -3.81 0.23
C ALA A 122 -0.96 -2.63 0.63
N GLY A 123 -1.39 -1.84 1.62
CA GLY A 123 -0.69 -0.70 2.19
C GLY A 123 -1.08 0.64 1.58
N ASP A 124 -0.60 1.71 2.21
CA ASP A 124 -0.75 3.11 1.83
C ASP A 124 -2.20 3.56 1.68
N LEU A 125 -2.95 3.38 2.75
CA LEU A 125 -4.33 3.86 2.84
C LEU A 125 -4.40 5.38 3.09
N VAL A 126 -3.31 5.97 3.57
CA VAL A 126 -3.19 7.38 3.97
C VAL A 126 -1.85 7.96 3.53
N GLU A 127 -1.71 9.29 3.54
CA GLU A 127 -0.42 9.97 3.35
C GLU A 127 0.54 9.73 4.53
N GLY A 128 0.02 9.72 5.76
CA GLY A 128 0.73 9.26 6.96
C GLY A 128 1.90 10.11 7.46
N ARG A 129 2.22 11.23 6.85
CA ARG A 129 3.30 12.14 7.28
C ARG A 129 2.90 13.02 8.47
N TRP A 130 2.15 12.44 9.38
CA TRP A 130 1.53 13.14 10.51
C TRP A 130 2.56 13.50 11.59
N GLY A 131 2.38 14.69 12.15
CA GLY A 131 3.35 15.28 13.08
C GLY A 131 4.49 16.04 12.40
N ARG A 132 4.45 16.17 11.06
CA ARG A 132 5.34 17.05 10.31
C ARG A 132 4.75 18.46 10.10
N ASP A 133 3.45 18.53 9.80
CA ASP A 133 2.70 19.77 9.54
C ASP A 133 3.39 20.72 8.56
N ASP A 134 3.74 20.22 7.39
CA ASP A 134 4.43 20.99 6.34
C ASP A 134 3.64 22.23 5.90
N SER A 135 2.33 22.22 6.08
CA SER A 135 1.47 23.38 5.81
C SER A 135 1.54 24.48 6.87
N GLY A 136 2.07 24.16 8.06
CA GLY A 136 2.04 25.07 9.21
C GLY A 136 0.64 25.41 9.70
N ALA A 137 -0.38 24.61 9.32
CA ALA A 137 -1.79 24.87 9.66
C ALA A 137 -2.09 24.69 11.15
N GLY A 138 -1.31 23.87 11.85
CA GLY A 138 -1.51 23.58 13.27
C GLY A 138 -2.81 22.85 13.60
N VAL A 139 -3.48 22.24 12.62
CA VAL A 139 -4.81 21.61 12.77
C VAL A 139 -4.83 20.50 13.80
N PHE A 140 -3.72 19.79 13.94
CA PHE A 140 -3.57 18.69 14.92
C PHE A 140 -2.74 19.07 16.15
N GLY A 141 -2.40 20.35 16.29
CA GLY A 141 -1.67 20.91 17.43
C GLY A 141 -0.19 21.17 17.12
N PRO A 142 0.57 21.62 18.15
CA PRO A 142 1.99 21.95 18.00
C PRO A 142 2.84 20.72 17.76
N ILE A 143 4.01 20.91 17.15
CA ILE A 143 4.95 19.86 16.75
C ILE A 143 6.41 20.15 17.14
N GLU A 144 6.65 21.07 18.10
CA GLU A 144 7.99 21.50 18.49
C GLU A 144 8.76 20.43 19.28
N THR A 145 8.05 19.51 19.93
CA THR A 145 8.66 18.44 20.71
C THR A 145 8.21 17.06 20.20
N PRO A 146 9.00 15.98 20.41
CA PRO A 146 8.58 14.62 20.04
C PRO A 146 7.20 14.21 20.60
N SER A 147 6.90 14.61 21.83
CA SER A 147 5.59 14.33 22.44
C SER A 147 4.46 15.09 21.76
N GLN A 148 4.67 16.34 21.37
CA GLN A 148 3.70 17.13 20.62
C GLN A 148 3.51 16.53 19.22
N ARG A 149 4.58 16.18 18.52
CA ARG A 149 4.52 15.48 17.22
C ARG A 149 3.71 14.20 17.31
N PHE A 150 3.94 13.38 18.33
CA PHE A 150 3.18 12.15 18.52
C PHE A 150 1.71 12.41 18.85
N ASN A 151 1.38 13.44 19.62
CA ASN A 151 0.00 13.84 19.87
C ASN A 151 -0.69 14.31 18.58
N ALA A 152 -0.01 15.08 17.73
CA ALA A 152 -0.51 15.49 16.44
C ALA A 152 -0.74 14.29 15.51
N ALA A 153 0.22 13.37 15.44
CA ALA A 153 0.08 12.12 14.66
C ALA A 153 -1.11 11.28 15.14
N ARG A 154 -1.32 11.15 16.45
CA ARG A 154 -2.47 10.45 17.03
C ARG A 154 -3.79 11.12 16.66
N ALA A 155 -3.85 12.45 16.74
CA ALA A 155 -5.05 13.21 16.37
C ALA A 155 -5.36 13.08 14.86
N ALA A 156 -4.35 13.08 14.01
CA ALA A 156 -4.50 12.84 12.57
C ALA A 156 -4.98 11.42 12.27
N ALA A 157 -4.40 10.41 12.90
CA ALA A 157 -4.84 9.02 12.79
C ALA A 157 -6.31 8.84 13.15
N ASP A 158 -6.77 9.48 14.21
CA ASP A 158 -8.18 9.45 14.64
C ASP A 158 -9.12 10.02 13.57
N VAL A 159 -8.68 11.01 12.84
CA VAL A 159 -9.47 11.61 11.75
C VAL A 159 -9.43 10.76 10.48
N TYR A 160 -8.25 10.50 9.96
CA TYR A 160 -8.10 9.94 8.62
C TYR A 160 -8.47 8.46 8.56
N TYR A 161 -8.03 7.63 9.50
CA TYR A 161 -8.44 6.22 9.53
C TYR A 161 -9.95 6.05 9.76
N ARG A 162 -10.56 6.87 10.64
CA ARG A 162 -12.02 6.82 10.82
C ARG A 162 -12.78 7.33 9.60
N SER A 163 -12.25 8.33 8.91
CA SER A 163 -12.82 8.85 7.68
C SER A 163 -12.87 7.76 6.61
N TRP A 164 -11.76 7.03 6.44
CA TRP A 164 -11.67 5.88 5.57
C TRP A 164 -12.65 4.78 5.92
N ALA A 165 -12.60 4.32 7.16
CA ALA A 165 -13.49 3.26 7.62
C ALA A 165 -14.97 3.61 7.41
N ARG A 166 -15.35 4.86 7.63
CA ARG A 166 -16.73 5.34 7.41
C ARG A 166 -17.11 5.39 5.93
N ARG A 167 -16.23 5.87 5.05
CA ARG A 167 -16.48 5.90 3.60
C ARG A 167 -16.71 4.50 3.06
N LEU A 168 -15.77 3.59 3.29
CA LEU A 168 -15.90 2.20 2.86
C LEU A 168 -17.18 1.55 3.39
N ALA A 169 -17.48 1.72 4.68
CA ALA A 169 -18.69 1.16 5.29
C ALA A 169 -19.99 1.73 4.68
N ARG A 170 -20.06 3.03 4.35
CA ARG A 170 -21.21 3.64 3.69
C ARG A 170 -21.52 3.03 2.34
N HIS A 171 -20.48 2.63 1.60
CA HIS A 171 -20.60 1.93 0.32
C HIS A 171 -20.74 0.41 0.44
N GLY A 172 -20.88 -0.12 1.67
CA GLY A 172 -20.99 -1.56 1.92
C GLY A 172 -19.72 -2.33 1.56
N LEU A 173 -18.57 -1.67 1.67
CA LEU A 173 -17.25 -2.24 1.44
C LEU A 173 -16.55 -2.52 2.78
N THR A 174 -15.91 -3.66 2.89
CA THR A 174 -15.15 -4.10 4.08
C THR A 174 -13.66 -4.09 3.76
N PRO A 175 -12.85 -3.21 4.38
CA PRO A 175 -11.41 -3.20 4.14
C PRO A 175 -10.70 -4.35 4.85
N PHE A 176 -9.70 -4.93 4.17
CA PHE A 176 -8.69 -5.84 4.70
C PHE A 176 -7.32 -5.20 4.46
N PRO A 177 -6.89 -4.25 5.32
CA PRO A 177 -5.71 -3.46 5.07
C PRO A 177 -4.43 -4.17 5.52
N ALA A 178 -3.36 -4.07 4.71
CA ALA A 178 -1.98 -4.30 5.10
C ALA A 178 -1.33 -2.97 5.53
N LEU A 179 -0.20 -3.06 6.20
CA LEU A 179 0.62 -1.90 6.54
C LEU A 179 1.47 -1.52 5.34
N GLY A 180 1.46 -0.23 4.96
CA GLY A 180 2.40 0.38 4.03
C GLY A 180 3.43 1.24 4.76
N ASP A 181 4.32 1.86 4.03
CA ASP A 181 5.34 2.75 4.60
C ASP A 181 4.75 4.07 5.07
N HIS A 182 3.72 4.57 4.40
CA HIS A 182 3.02 5.78 4.80
C HIS A 182 2.32 5.62 6.17
N GLU A 183 1.81 4.46 6.53
CA GLU A 183 1.24 4.20 7.86
C GLU A 183 2.28 4.31 8.99
N ILE A 184 3.57 4.26 8.68
CA ILE A 184 4.67 4.44 9.65
C ILE A 184 5.52 5.68 9.35
N GLY A 185 4.93 6.67 8.67
CA GLY A 185 5.47 8.00 8.48
C GLY A 185 6.28 8.20 7.20
N ASP A 186 6.15 7.29 6.23
CA ASP A 186 6.84 7.32 4.95
C ASP A 186 8.38 7.13 5.08
N ASN A 187 9.01 6.60 4.06
CA ASN A 187 10.47 6.47 4.00
C ASN A 187 11.15 7.84 3.69
N PRO A 188 12.46 8.02 3.91
CA PRO A 188 13.41 7.11 4.55
C PRO A 188 13.31 7.11 6.08
N TRP A 189 13.83 6.04 6.73
CA TRP A 189 13.91 5.95 8.20
C TRP A 189 15.34 5.88 8.71
N ALA A 190 16.33 5.77 7.84
CA ALA A 190 17.73 5.66 8.27
C ALA A 190 18.12 6.86 9.14
N ARG A 191 18.53 6.57 10.41
CA ARG A 191 18.90 7.58 11.40
C ARG A 191 20.06 8.43 10.88
N ARG A 192 19.90 9.73 10.86
CA ARG A 192 20.91 10.66 10.34
C ARG A 192 20.90 12.03 11.01
N GLY A 193 20.22 12.18 12.15
CA GLY A 193 20.09 13.46 12.86
C GLY A 193 19.07 14.43 12.24
N ASP A 194 18.23 13.94 11.33
CA ASP A 194 17.05 14.66 10.88
C ASP A 194 15.93 14.47 11.88
N GLU A 195 15.40 15.56 12.40
CA GLU A 195 14.44 15.53 13.51
C GLU A 195 13.16 14.74 13.18
N TRP A 196 12.66 14.86 11.94
CA TRP A 196 11.49 14.13 11.50
C TRP A 196 11.76 12.65 11.29
N ILE A 197 12.89 12.32 10.65
CA ILE A 197 13.28 10.93 10.39
C ILE A 197 13.54 10.21 11.71
N ASP A 198 14.27 10.83 12.62
CA ASP A 198 14.55 10.25 13.93
C ASP A 198 13.27 10.07 14.74
N PHE A 199 12.36 11.05 14.70
CA PHE A 199 11.04 10.96 15.35
C PHE A 199 10.26 9.74 14.84
N LYS A 200 10.07 9.60 13.54
CA LYS A 200 9.26 8.49 13.00
C LYS A 200 9.91 7.14 13.23
N LEU A 201 11.24 7.03 13.13
CA LEU A 201 11.96 5.81 13.48
C LEU A 201 11.76 5.41 14.95
N ASP A 202 11.85 6.37 15.87
CA ASP A 202 11.65 6.11 17.29
C ASP A 202 10.22 5.70 17.63
N HIS A 203 9.22 6.11 16.81
CA HIS A 203 7.80 5.87 17.04
C HIS A 203 7.16 4.85 16.10
N VAL A 204 7.95 4.04 15.38
CA VAL A 204 7.40 3.00 14.47
C VAL A 204 6.39 2.08 15.17
N ASP A 205 6.69 1.63 16.38
CA ASP A 205 5.81 0.71 17.12
C ASP A 205 4.50 1.38 17.55
N GLU A 206 4.56 2.66 17.92
CA GLU A 206 3.40 3.47 18.26
C GLU A 206 2.54 3.79 17.03
N LEU A 207 3.17 4.10 15.88
CA LEU A 207 2.46 4.31 14.61
C LEU A 207 1.77 3.01 14.17
N LYS A 208 2.45 1.86 14.23
CA LYS A 208 1.82 0.54 14.03
C LYS A 208 0.66 0.28 15.00
N LYS A 209 0.77 0.76 16.22
CA LYS A 209 -0.32 0.66 17.20
C LYS A 209 -1.51 1.53 16.80
N LEU A 210 -1.30 2.78 16.38
CA LEU A 210 -2.37 3.66 15.90
C LEU A 210 -3.11 3.03 14.72
N TYR A 211 -2.37 2.56 13.71
CA TYR A 211 -2.94 1.82 12.58
C TYR A 211 -3.81 0.64 13.04
N SER A 212 -3.27 -0.22 13.91
CA SER A 212 -3.99 -1.41 14.35
C SER A 212 -5.22 -1.10 15.19
N ASP A 213 -5.16 -0.10 16.05
CA ASP A 213 -6.27 0.27 16.92
C ASP A 213 -7.46 0.82 16.14
N HIS A 214 -7.21 1.52 15.03
CA HIS A 214 -8.28 2.08 14.19
C HIS A 214 -8.83 1.10 13.16
N LEU A 215 -7.98 0.29 12.56
CA LEU A 215 -8.36 -0.53 11.40
C LEU A 215 -8.51 -2.01 11.69
N LEU A 216 -7.69 -2.57 12.61
CA LEU A 216 -7.66 -4.02 12.85
C LEU A 216 -8.39 -4.45 14.12
N ARG A 217 -8.92 -3.50 14.88
CA ARG A 217 -9.73 -3.79 16.07
C ARG A 217 -11.19 -3.42 15.86
N THR A 218 -12.03 -4.10 16.58
CA THR A 218 -13.45 -3.74 16.76
C THR A 218 -13.58 -2.61 17.78
N ARG A 219 -14.77 -2.02 17.89
CA ARG A 219 -15.02 -0.90 18.80
C ARG A 219 -14.80 -1.23 20.28
N ASP A 220 -15.00 -2.48 20.65
CA ASP A 220 -14.75 -3.03 21.99
C ASP A 220 -13.29 -3.46 22.21
N GLY A 221 -12.42 -3.23 21.22
CA GLY A 221 -10.99 -3.49 21.29
C GLY A 221 -10.56 -4.92 20.93
N ALA A 222 -11.47 -5.81 20.57
CA ALA A 222 -11.12 -7.14 20.10
C ALA A 222 -10.48 -7.09 18.71
N TRP A 223 -9.70 -8.10 18.36
CA TRP A 223 -9.16 -8.22 17.01
C TRP A 223 -10.25 -8.64 16.02
N ARG A 224 -10.36 -7.94 14.88
CA ARG A 224 -11.24 -8.33 13.79
C ARG A 224 -10.87 -9.71 13.23
N TRP A 225 -9.58 -9.97 13.16
CA TRP A 225 -8.99 -11.22 12.66
C TRP A 225 -8.02 -11.77 13.70
N PRO A 226 -8.43 -12.79 14.46
CA PRO A 226 -7.66 -13.27 15.61
C PRO A 226 -6.46 -14.16 15.23
N ASP A 227 -6.44 -14.75 14.02
CA ASP A 227 -5.28 -15.54 13.57
C ASP A 227 -4.14 -14.60 13.16
N ARG A 228 -3.15 -14.48 14.06
CA ARG A 228 -2.05 -13.54 13.94
C ARG A 228 -0.80 -14.00 14.71
N PRO A 229 0.38 -13.41 14.43
CA PRO A 229 1.56 -13.70 15.22
C PRO A 229 1.34 -13.38 16.71
N SER A 230 1.68 -14.31 17.58
CA SER A 230 1.55 -14.13 19.04
C SER A 230 2.63 -13.21 19.62
N SER A 231 3.73 -13.00 18.89
CA SER A 231 4.88 -12.20 19.31
C SER A 231 5.53 -11.52 18.09
N GLY A 232 6.58 -10.74 18.33
CA GLY A 232 7.32 -10.01 17.29
C GLY A 232 6.70 -8.65 16.95
N GLN A 233 7.32 -7.93 16.05
CA GLN A 233 6.91 -6.59 15.66
C GLN A 233 5.61 -6.57 14.87
N ALA A 234 5.35 -7.63 14.11
CA ALA A 234 4.15 -7.77 13.29
C ALA A 234 2.91 -8.31 14.06
N ARG A 235 2.99 -8.55 15.38
CA ARG A 235 1.86 -9.09 16.15
C ARG A 235 0.60 -8.23 16.11
N ARG A 236 0.75 -6.93 15.79
CA ARG A 236 -0.36 -5.98 15.70
C ARG A 236 -0.87 -5.78 14.28
N THR A 237 -0.07 -6.08 13.26
CA THR A 237 -0.29 -5.66 11.88
C THR A 237 -0.52 -6.82 10.92
N ALA A 238 0.09 -7.99 11.16
CA ALA A 238 -0.13 -9.20 10.35
C ALA A 238 -1.32 -10.03 10.86
N TYR A 239 -2.05 -10.64 9.94
CA TYR A 239 -3.20 -11.53 10.25
C TYR A 239 -3.54 -12.44 9.08
N ALA A 240 -4.30 -13.50 9.35
CA ALA A 240 -4.90 -14.36 8.34
C ALA A 240 -6.41 -14.48 8.54
N THR A 241 -7.14 -14.65 7.45
CA THR A 241 -8.59 -14.85 7.49
C THR A 241 -9.10 -15.53 6.23
N ARG A 242 -10.15 -16.33 6.39
CA ARG A 242 -10.90 -16.89 5.25
C ARG A 242 -11.89 -15.84 4.76
N LEU A 243 -11.71 -15.39 3.55
CA LEU A 243 -12.64 -14.46 2.89
C LEU A 243 -13.86 -15.23 2.34
N ASP A 244 -13.62 -16.42 1.84
CA ASP A 244 -14.61 -17.32 1.23
C ASP A 244 -14.10 -18.77 1.37
N PRO A 245 -14.94 -19.81 1.25
CA PRO A 245 -14.47 -21.19 1.25
C PRO A 245 -13.34 -21.49 0.27
N ASN A 246 -13.20 -20.69 -0.78
CA ASN A 246 -12.16 -20.85 -1.81
C ASN A 246 -10.93 -19.98 -1.59
N VAL A 247 -10.97 -18.95 -0.73
CA VAL A 247 -9.92 -17.94 -0.63
C VAL A 247 -9.48 -17.71 0.81
N LEU A 248 -8.20 -17.95 1.08
CA LEU A 248 -7.51 -17.52 2.30
C LEU A 248 -6.71 -16.26 1.99
N LEU A 249 -6.93 -15.21 2.76
CA LEU A 249 -6.07 -14.03 2.80
C LEU A 249 -5.08 -14.15 3.96
N VAL A 250 -3.82 -13.87 3.66
CA VAL A 250 -2.76 -13.70 4.66
C VAL A 250 -2.15 -12.33 4.46
N THR A 251 -2.25 -11.47 5.46
CA THR A 251 -1.67 -10.12 5.45
C THR A 251 -0.36 -10.14 6.22
N ILE A 252 0.72 -9.71 5.58
CA ILE A 252 2.04 -9.61 6.20
C ILE A 252 2.42 -8.15 6.44
N ASP A 253 3.28 -7.92 7.42
CA ASP A 253 3.95 -6.65 7.69
C ASP A 253 5.41 -6.79 7.27
N PRO A 254 5.82 -6.17 6.14
CA PRO A 254 7.18 -6.28 5.64
C PRO A 254 8.18 -5.36 6.35
N PHE A 255 7.74 -4.53 7.30
CA PHE A 255 8.57 -3.49 7.92
C PHE A 255 9.08 -3.93 9.30
N THR A 256 10.34 -4.27 9.39
CA THR A 256 11.01 -4.62 10.66
C THR A 256 11.91 -3.48 11.11
N ARG A 257 11.58 -2.84 12.24
CA ARG A 257 12.42 -1.82 12.85
C ARG A 257 13.72 -2.43 13.37
N SER A 258 14.85 -1.80 13.05
CA SER A 258 16.14 -1.98 13.70
C SER A 258 16.46 -0.76 14.58
N GLN A 259 17.64 -0.71 15.16
CA GLN A 259 18.05 0.43 16.00
C GLN A 259 18.09 1.73 15.18
N ASP A 260 18.60 1.67 13.95
CA ASP A 260 18.94 2.85 13.15
C ASP A 260 18.16 2.95 11.85
N ASP A 261 17.22 2.01 11.58
CA ASP A 261 16.49 1.98 10.31
C ASP A 261 15.25 1.08 10.38
N VAL A 262 14.40 1.15 9.36
CA VAL A 262 13.35 0.17 9.09
C VAL A 262 13.75 -0.66 7.86
N ARG A 263 13.78 -1.98 8.05
CA ARG A 263 14.22 -2.93 7.01
C ARG A 263 13.02 -3.62 6.37
N MET A 264 13.06 -3.76 5.05
CA MET A 264 12.01 -4.43 4.26
C MET A 264 12.14 -5.95 4.40
N ARG A 265 11.76 -6.47 5.56
CA ARG A 265 11.80 -7.92 5.86
C ARG A 265 10.79 -8.28 6.94
N VAL A 266 10.34 -9.52 6.98
CA VAL A 266 9.53 -10.06 8.07
C VAL A 266 10.44 -10.54 9.22
N ASP A 267 9.98 -10.37 10.46
CA ASP A 267 10.68 -10.90 11.63
C ASP A 267 10.49 -12.43 11.75
N ALA A 268 11.32 -13.06 12.59
CA ALA A 268 11.30 -14.51 12.78
C ALA A 268 9.97 -15.03 13.37
N ALA A 269 9.29 -14.24 14.17
CA ALA A 269 8.02 -14.63 14.77
C ALA A 269 6.90 -14.65 13.74
N GLN A 270 6.84 -13.61 12.89
CA GLN A 270 5.91 -13.57 11.77
C GLN A 270 6.16 -14.70 10.77
N LEU A 271 7.43 -15.00 10.46
CA LEU A 271 7.78 -16.07 9.54
C LEU A 271 7.35 -17.46 10.06
N ARG A 272 7.50 -17.72 11.37
CA ARG A 272 7.01 -18.98 11.99
C ARG A 272 5.49 -19.09 11.90
N TRP A 273 4.77 -18.02 12.24
CA TRP A 273 3.33 -17.95 12.14
C TRP A 273 2.86 -18.15 10.69
N LEU A 274 3.46 -17.47 9.71
CA LEU A 274 3.12 -17.62 8.30
C LEU A 274 3.24 -19.08 7.85
N ARG A 275 4.36 -19.74 8.18
CA ARG A 275 4.53 -21.18 7.86
C ARG A 275 3.46 -22.06 8.49
N GLN A 276 3.00 -21.74 9.69
CA GLN A 276 1.92 -22.47 10.35
C GLN A 276 0.59 -22.26 9.62
N VAL A 277 0.24 -21.03 9.29
CA VAL A 277 -0.97 -20.69 8.53
C VAL A 277 -0.99 -21.40 7.18
N LEU A 278 0.12 -21.36 6.44
CA LEU A 278 0.23 -21.98 5.12
C LEU A 278 0.14 -23.52 5.19
N ARG A 279 0.71 -24.15 6.24
CA ARG A 279 0.49 -25.59 6.47
C ARG A 279 -0.97 -25.92 6.66
N GLY A 280 -1.67 -25.18 7.55
CA GLY A 280 -3.11 -25.37 7.78
C GLY A 280 -3.93 -25.16 6.50
N ALA A 281 -3.56 -24.19 5.67
CA ALA A 281 -4.22 -23.98 4.38
C ALA A 281 -4.08 -25.18 3.44
N ARG A 282 -2.89 -25.77 3.36
CA ARG A 282 -2.63 -26.98 2.55
C ARG A 282 -3.41 -28.20 3.08
N GLU A 283 -3.39 -28.42 4.39
CA GLU A 283 -4.14 -29.50 5.04
C GLU A 283 -5.63 -29.37 4.79
N ALA A 284 -6.16 -28.14 4.87
CA ALA A 284 -7.55 -27.81 4.56
C ALA A 284 -7.87 -27.78 3.06
N ARG A 285 -6.87 -27.96 2.19
CA ARG A 285 -6.98 -27.90 0.73
C ARG A 285 -7.67 -26.65 0.25
N VAL A 286 -7.25 -25.50 0.80
CA VAL A 286 -7.73 -24.17 0.38
C VAL A 286 -7.44 -23.97 -1.10
N PRO A 287 -8.46 -23.67 -1.95
CA PRO A 287 -8.22 -23.50 -3.38
C PRO A 287 -7.26 -22.38 -3.73
N TRP A 288 -7.36 -21.21 -3.08
CA TRP A 288 -6.53 -20.06 -3.37
C TRP A 288 -5.95 -19.45 -2.09
N VAL A 289 -4.64 -19.34 -2.04
CA VAL A 289 -3.92 -18.67 -0.97
C VAL A 289 -3.37 -17.35 -1.52
N VAL A 290 -3.95 -16.26 -1.06
CA VAL A 290 -3.55 -14.89 -1.39
C VAL A 290 -2.79 -14.31 -0.22
N VAL A 291 -1.56 -13.90 -0.45
CA VAL A 291 -0.77 -13.13 0.51
C VAL A 291 -0.76 -11.67 0.05
N GLN A 292 -0.93 -10.73 0.95
CA GLN A 292 -0.71 -9.32 0.67
C GLN A 292 0.32 -8.71 1.61
N GLY A 293 1.12 -7.81 1.07
CA GLY A 293 2.06 -6.95 1.78
C GLY A 293 2.33 -5.73 0.90
N HIS A 294 3.05 -4.72 1.41
CA HIS A 294 3.17 -3.49 0.64
C HIS A 294 4.23 -3.57 -0.45
N THR A 295 5.43 -4.02 -0.12
CA THR A 295 6.58 -3.94 -1.02
C THR A 295 6.70 -5.11 -1.99
N PRO A 296 7.09 -4.91 -3.27
CA PRO A 296 7.39 -6.00 -4.19
C PRO A 296 8.57 -6.86 -3.71
N ILE A 297 8.50 -8.16 -3.97
CA ILE A 297 9.56 -9.13 -3.63
C ILE A 297 10.37 -9.50 -4.85
N THR A 298 9.71 -9.72 -5.99
CA THR A 298 10.37 -10.07 -7.24
C THR A 298 10.24 -8.96 -8.27
N GLY A 299 11.10 -8.94 -9.28
CA GLY A 299 11.09 -7.99 -10.38
C GLY A 299 11.38 -8.67 -11.71
N PRO A 300 11.33 -7.89 -12.83
CA PRO A 300 11.15 -6.43 -12.86
C PRO A 300 9.74 -5.98 -12.49
N VAL A 301 9.59 -4.74 -12.01
CA VAL A 301 8.30 -4.09 -11.79
C VAL A 301 8.29 -2.71 -12.43
N ARG A 302 7.19 -2.33 -13.07
CA ARG A 302 6.96 -0.95 -13.49
C ARG A 302 6.71 -0.12 -12.24
N HIS A 303 7.14 1.12 -12.26
CA HIS A 303 6.92 2.04 -11.14
C HIS A 303 6.74 3.46 -11.65
N ARG A 304 6.00 4.27 -10.90
CA ARG A 304 5.75 5.67 -11.22
C ARG A 304 5.66 6.48 -9.94
N ASN A 305 6.52 7.51 -9.80
CA ASN A 305 6.51 8.39 -8.62
C ASN A 305 6.53 7.61 -7.29
N SER A 306 7.29 6.54 -7.20
CA SER A 306 7.42 5.72 -6.01
C SER A 306 8.84 5.77 -5.47
N SER A 307 9.00 5.51 -4.20
CA SER A 307 10.29 5.42 -3.53
C SER A 307 11.08 4.16 -3.92
N ARG A 308 10.44 3.22 -4.61
CA ARG A 308 11.00 1.96 -5.10
C ARG A 308 11.46 1.02 -3.98
N LEU A 309 10.79 1.05 -2.84
CA LEU A 309 11.06 0.09 -1.79
C LEU A 309 10.91 -1.33 -2.31
N ARG A 310 11.83 -2.19 -1.92
CA ARG A 310 11.80 -3.61 -2.28
C ARG A 310 12.11 -4.48 -1.08
N TYR A 311 11.52 -5.65 -1.07
CA TYR A 311 11.79 -6.64 -0.04
C TYR A 311 13.24 -7.12 -0.13
N GLU A 312 13.95 -7.13 1.01
CA GLU A 312 15.35 -7.53 1.08
C GLU A 312 15.55 -8.97 0.58
N ARG A 313 16.62 -9.17 -0.19
CA ARG A 313 17.03 -10.46 -0.77
C ARG A 313 16.02 -11.09 -1.74
N GLY A 314 14.92 -10.39 -2.08
CA GLY A 314 13.97 -10.82 -3.10
C GLY A 314 13.57 -12.30 -2.97
N THR A 315 13.70 -13.06 -4.05
CA THR A 315 13.37 -14.50 -4.09
C THR A 315 14.34 -15.41 -3.29
N SER A 316 15.48 -14.89 -2.87
CA SER A 316 16.39 -15.61 -1.94
C SER A 316 15.99 -15.45 -0.48
N SER A 317 14.97 -14.64 -0.18
CA SER A 317 14.52 -14.37 1.18
C SER A 317 13.83 -15.57 1.84
N PRO A 318 13.90 -15.68 3.18
CA PRO A 318 13.13 -16.68 3.91
C PRO A 318 11.61 -16.55 3.74
N LEU A 319 11.10 -15.34 3.47
CA LEU A 319 9.68 -15.10 3.18
C LEU A 319 9.28 -15.75 1.86
N TRP A 320 10.00 -15.46 0.77
CA TRP A 320 9.70 -16.05 -0.53
C TRP A 320 9.70 -17.57 -0.48
N LYS A 321 10.76 -18.15 0.11
CA LYS A 321 10.86 -19.60 0.29
C LYS A 321 9.68 -20.18 1.08
N ALA A 322 9.25 -19.49 2.17
CA ALA A 322 8.11 -19.95 2.94
C ALA A 322 6.79 -19.88 2.16
N MET A 323 6.64 -18.89 1.28
CA MET A 323 5.46 -18.77 0.41
C MET A 323 5.45 -19.88 -0.67
N VAL A 324 6.58 -20.13 -1.32
CA VAL A 324 6.74 -21.24 -2.30
C VAL A 324 6.44 -22.59 -1.64
N ASP A 325 7.12 -22.91 -0.54
CA ASP A 325 6.93 -24.15 0.21
C ASP A 325 5.48 -24.29 0.74
N GLY A 326 4.85 -23.16 1.04
CA GLY A 326 3.48 -23.07 1.55
C GLY A 326 2.39 -23.16 0.49
N GLY A 327 2.75 -23.08 -0.80
CA GLY A 327 1.81 -23.12 -1.91
C GLY A 327 0.97 -21.84 -2.03
N VAL A 328 1.58 -20.68 -1.83
CA VAL A 328 0.95 -19.38 -2.11
C VAL A 328 0.74 -19.25 -3.62
N ASP A 329 -0.41 -18.74 -4.02
CA ASP A 329 -0.78 -18.56 -5.42
C ASP A 329 -0.56 -17.13 -5.91
N VAL A 330 -0.94 -16.17 -5.07
CA VAL A 330 -0.91 -14.75 -5.40
C VAL A 330 -0.23 -13.97 -4.28
N TYR A 331 0.67 -13.10 -4.66
CA TYR A 331 1.20 -12.06 -3.79
C TYR A 331 0.76 -10.69 -4.33
N LEU A 332 -0.10 -9.99 -3.58
CA LEU A 332 -0.55 -8.63 -3.90
C LEU A 332 0.34 -7.62 -3.19
N CYS A 333 0.82 -6.61 -3.90
CA CYS A 333 1.61 -5.53 -3.31
C CYS A 333 1.34 -4.19 -3.99
N GLY A 334 1.66 -3.12 -3.27
CA GLY A 334 1.59 -1.73 -3.69
C GLY A 334 2.96 -1.13 -3.98
N GLU A 335 3.24 0.06 -3.42
CA GLU A 335 4.50 0.82 -3.48
C GLU A 335 4.80 1.43 -4.86
N VAL A 336 4.50 0.72 -5.93
CA VAL A 336 5.03 1.01 -7.28
C VAL A 336 4.20 2.03 -8.06
N HIS A 337 2.98 2.34 -7.65
CA HIS A 337 2.03 3.26 -8.31
C HIS A 337 1.82 2.96 -9.80
N ASP A 338 2.05 1.73 -10.20
CA ASP A 338 1.89 1.19 -11.55
C ASP A 338 1.56 -0.30 -11.47
N GLN A 339 1.18 -0.93 -12.57
CA GLN A 339 0.76 -2.33 -12.57
C GLN A 339 1.81 -3.21 -13.24
N SER A 340 2.16 -4.32 -12.57
CA SER A 340 3.06 -5.34 -13.11
C SER A 340 2.69 -6.71 -12.57
N VAL A 341 2.80 -7.71 -13.42
CA VAL A 341 2.67 -9.11 -13.02
C VAL A 341 4.00 -9.82 -13.25
N ASN A 342 4.46 -10.54 -12.24
CA ASN A 342 5.58 -11.47 -12.33
C ASN A 342 5.09 -12.86 -11.92
N ILE A 343 5.48 -13.88 -12.67
CA ILE A 343 5.17 -15.27 -12.33
C ILE A 343 6.50 -15.98 -12.07
N ARG A 344 6.70 -16.38 -10.83
CA ARG A 344 7.96 -17.02 -10.42
C ARG A 344 7.71 -18.07 -9.35
N ASP A 345 8.37 -19.21 -9.49
CA ASP A 345 8.27 -20.34 -8.55
C ASP A 345 6.82 -20.76 -8.24
N GLY A 346 5.90 -20.63 -9.21
CA GLY A 346 4.48 -20.92 -9.04
C GLY A 346 3.68 -19.84 -8.33
N ILE A 347 4.27 -18.72 -7.94
CA ILE A 347 3.60 -17.56 -7.34
C ILE A 347 3.42 -16.46 -8.39
N MET A 348 2.25 -15.91 -8.44
CA MET A 348 1.91 -14.74 -9.23
C MET A 348 1.99 -13.50 -8.33
N GLN A 349 3.07 -12.71 -8.44
CA GLN A 349 3.14 -11.39 -7.82
C GLN A 349 2.40 -10.39 -8.71
N VAL A 350 1.45 -9.69 -8.13
CA VAL A 350 0.73 -8.58 -8.75
C VAL A 350 1.07 -7.33 -7.96
N ALA A 351 2.02 -6.56 -8.49
CA ALA A 351 2.31 -5.23 -8.00
C ALA A 351 1.37 -4.26 -8.71
N HIS A 352 0.61 -3.47 -7.94
CA HIS A 352 -0.33 -2.53 -8.51
C HIS A 352 -0.60 -1.38 -7.53
N GLY A 353 -1.36 -0.41 -7.95
CA GLY A 353 -1.68 0.78 -7.20
C GLY A 353 -1.62 2.00 -8.08
N SER A 354 -2.12 3.10 -7.57
CA SER A 354 -2.09 4.37 -8.29
C SER A 354 -2.43 5.51 -7.36
N LEU A 355 -1.81 6.65 -7.60
CA LEU A 355 -2.04 7.83 -6.79
C LEU A 355 -3.33 8.54 -7.25
N PHE A 356 -4.31 8.57 -6.38
CA PHE A 356 -5.58 9.25 -6.62
C PHE A 356 -5.41 10.69 -7.13
N TYR A 357 -4.51 11.45 -6.52
CA TYR A 357 -4.27 12.86 -6.86
C TYR A 357 -3.38 13.06 -8.09
N ARG A 358 -2.92 12.01 -8.76
CA ARG A 358 -2.10 12.08 -9.97
C ARG A 358 -2.89 11.80 -11.26
N GLY A 359 -4.21 11.82 -11.19
CA GLY A 359 -5.09 11.62 -12.35
C GLY A 359 -5.22 10.17 -12.83
N GLU A 360 -4.61 9.24 -12.13
CA GLU A 360 -4.72 7.81 -12.39
C GLU A 360 -5.16 7.11 -11.11
N ALA A 361 -6.35 6.62 -11.08
CA ALA A 361 -6.81 5.74 -10.04
C ALA A 361 -7.15 4.39 -10.66
N SER A 362 -6.77 3.32 -9.99
CA SER A 362 -7.06 1.97 -10.48
C SER A 362 -7.32 1.01 -9.34
N TYR A 363 -8.04 -0.04 -9.63
CA TYR A 363 -8.21 -1.18 -8.76
C TYR A 363 -8.17 -2.48 -9.56
N ILE A 364 -7.91 -3.58 -8.89
CA ILE A 364 -8.07 -4.92 -9.45
C ILE A 364 -9.36 -5.53 -8.93
N LEU A 365 -10.22 -5.99 -9.84
CA LEU A 365 -11.32 -6.87 -9.54
C LEU A 365 -10.86 -8.32 -9.61
N GLY A 366 -10.91 -9.04 -8.49
CA GLY A 366 -10.65 -10.46 -8.40
C GLY A 366 -11.94 -11.28 -8.41
N GLN A 367 -11.96 -12.37 -9.16
CA GLN A 367 -13.04 -13.35 -9.19
C GLN A 367 -12.47 -14.75 -8.97
N ALA A 368 -12.89 -15.45 -7.91
CA ALA A 368 -12.36 -16.75 -7.53
C ALA A 368 -13.47 -17.81 -7.42
N THR A 369 -13.30 -18.91 -8.14
CA THR A 369 -14.03 -20.16 -7.93
C THR A 369 -13.06 -21.21 -7.38
N ARG A 370 -13.51 -22.41 -7.08
CA ARG A 370 -12.62 -23.50 -6.65
C ARG A 370 -11.49 -23.79 -7.64
N ARG A 371 -11.68 -23.55 -8.94
CA ARG A 371 -10.76 -23.98 -10.01
C ARG A 371 -10.17 -22.83 -10.82
N GLN A 372 -10.72 -21.66 -10.73
CA GLN A 372 -10.34 -20.54 -11.59
C GLN A 372 -10.27 -19.25 -10.80
N LEU A 373 -9.23 -18.47 -11.07
CA LEU A 373 -9.03 -17.11 -10.61
C LEU A 373 -8.95 -16.20 -11.84
N VAL A 374 -9.65 -15.07 -11.78
CA VAL A 374 -9.59 -14.02 -12.80
C VAL A 374 -9.29 -12.71 -12.12
N LEU A 375 -8.38 -11.93 -12.69
CA LEU A 375 -8.06 -10.57 -12.28
C LEU A 375 -8.30 -9.62 -13.43
N GLU A 376 -8.91 -8.47 -13.16
CA GLU A 376 -9.13 -7.39 -14.11
C GLU A 376 -8.61 -6.08 -13.51
N ASN A 377 -7.75 -5.37 -14.24
CA ASN A 377 -7.34 -4.02 -13.86
C ASN A 377 -8.33 -3.02 -14.45
N HIS A 378 -9.02 -2.32 -13.56
CA HIS A 378 -9.92 -1.23 -13.86
C HIS A 378 -9.22 0.09 -13.61
N GLN A 379 -9.23 0.98 -14.59
CA GLN A 379 -8.55 2.28 -14.51
C GLN A 379 -9.52 3.42 -14.77
N PHE A 380 -9.56 4.36 -13.84
CA PHE A 380 -10.19 5.66 -14.01
C PHE A 380 -9.23 6.62 -14.69
N ARG A 381 -9.77 7.48 -15.54
CA ARG A 381 -9.02 8.56 -16.20
C ARG A 381 -9.44 9.88 -15.58
N GLY A 382 -8.45 10.64 -15.10
CA GLY A 382 -8.70 11.86 -14.38
C GLY A 382 -7.98 13.08 -14.94
N GLN A 383 -8.47 14.23 -14.54
CA GLN A 383 -7.86 15.53 -14.69
C GLN A 383 -7.62 16.15 -13.34
N MET A 384 -6.58 16.95 -13.23
CA MET A 384 -6.22 17.66 -12.02
C MET A 384 -6.05 19.15 -12.31
N ASP A 385 -6.63 19.97 -11.45
CA ASP A 385 -6.46 21.40 -11.49
C ASP A 385 -5.43 21.84 -10.43
N PHE A 386 -4.29 22.31 -10.91
CA PHE A 386 -3.21 22.87 -10.09
C PHE A 386 -3.22 24.39 -10.05
N THR A 387 -4.19 25.06 -10.67
CA THR A 387 -4.28 26.52 -10.67
C THR A 387 -4.37 27.05 -9.25
N ASP A 388 -5.23 26.41 -8.44
CA ASP A 388 -5.33 26.65 -7.01
C ASP A 388 -4.90 25.37 -6.29
N ARG A 389 -3.93 25.46 -5.39
CA ARG A 389 -3.45 24.31 -4.65
C ARG A 389 -4.14 24.18 -3.31
N LEU A 390 -4.66 22.99 -3.05
CA LEU A 390 -5.15 22.61 -1.74
C LEU A 390 -3.97 22.28 -0.82
N TRP A 391 -3.98 22.81 0.37
CA TRP A 391 -3.04 22.48 1.41
C TRP A 391 -3.66 21.46 2.35
N THR A 392 -2.89 20.42 2.65
CA THR A 392 -3.23 19.47 3.70
C THR A 392 -2.23 19.57 4.83
N THR A 393 -2.50 18.95 5.97
CA THR A 393 -1.61 18.99 7.13
C THR A 393 -0.29 18.24 6.93
N SER A 394 -0.23 17.35 5.96
CA SER A 394 0.91 16.48 5.74
C SER A 394 1.61 16.71 4.40
N ARG A 395 0.98 17.39 3.45
CA ARG A 395 1.56 17.64 2.13
C ARG A 395 1.18 19.02 1.61
N LEU A 396 2.17 19.74 1.09
CA LEU A 396 1.98 21.01 0.43
C LEU A 396 1.69 20.83 -1.06
N GLY A 397 0.80 21.67 -1.60
CA GLY A 397 0.61 21.82 -3.03
C GLY A 397 -0.10 20.67 -3.72
N ALA A 398 -0.99 19.96 -3.04
CA ALA A 398 -1.94 19.07 -3.70
C ALA A 398 -2.85 19.86 -4.66
N PRO A 399 -3.34 19.29 -5.78
CA PRO A 399 -4.25 19.97 -6.68
C PRO A 399 -5.50 20.42 -5.95
N ALA A 400 -6.06 21.58 -6.32
CA ALA A 400 -7.26 22.13 -5.69
C ALA A 400 -8.52 21.36 -6.08
N ALA A 401 -8.53 20.79 -7.29
CA ALA A 401 -9.64 20.00 -7.79
C ALA A 401 -9.16 18.81 -8.59
N VAL A 402 -9.95 17.75 -8.54
CA VAL A 402 -9.78 16.56 -9.38
C VAL A 402 -11.12 16.24 -10.03
N SER A 403 -11.10 15.71 -11.25
CA SER A 403 -12.26 15.13 -11.91
C SER A 403 -11.88 13.82 -12.58
N TYR A 404 -12.78 12.85 -12.59
CA TYR A 404 -12.56 11.56 -13.20
C TYR A 404 -13.68 11.20 -14.16
N ARG A 405 -13.33 10.42 -15.17
CA ARG A 405 -14.31 9.85 -16.11
C ARG A 405 -14.80 8.52 -15.58
N PHE A 406 -16.10 8.32 -15.63
CA PHE A 406 -16.79 7.09 -15.26
C PHE A 406 -17.56 6.54 -16.46
N PRO A 407 -17.74 5.21 -16.55
CA PRO A 407 -17.10 4.20 -15.72
C PRO A 407 -15.59 4.06 -15.97
N SER A 408 -14.89 3.31 -15.12
CA SER A 408 -13.52 2.89 -15.37
C SER A 408 -13.44 2.05 -16.66
N ILE A 409 -12.25 1.98 -17.23
CA ILE A 409 -11.98 1.08 -18.36
C ILE A 409 -11.14 -0.11 -17.91
N VAL A 410 -11.38 -1.28 -18.48
CA VAL A 410 -10.52 -2.44 -18.26
C VAL A 410 -9.26 -2.28 -19.11
N THR A 411 -8.09 -2.22 -18.46
CA THR A 411 -6.79 -2.05 -19.12
C THR A 411 -5.91 -3.29 -19.06
N GLY A 412 -6.34 -4.31 -18.32
CA GLY A 412 -5.65 -5.60 -18.27
C GLY A 412 -6.53 -6.70 -17.72
N THR A 413 -6.31 -7.91 -18.21
CA THR A 413 -6.98 -9.11 -17.70
C THR A 413 -5.96 -10.23 -17.53
N LEU A 414 -6.19 -11.07 -16.51
CA LEU A 414 -5.41 -12.28 -16.27
C LEU A 414 -6.34 -13.39 -15.78
N SER A 415 -6.19 -14.59 -16.33
CA SER A 415 -6.89 -15.77 -15.82
C SER A 415 -5.92 -16.89 -15.51
N ALA A 416 -6.13 -17.56 -14.39
CA ALA A 416 -5.36 -18.70 -13.93
C ALA A 416 -6.28 -19.85 -13.50
N ARG A 417 -5.76 -21.08 -13.60
CA ARG A 417 -6.47 -22.32 -13.20
C ARG A 417 -5.62 -23.13 -12.23
N ARG A 418 -6.30 -23.88 -11.39
CA ARG A 418 -5.69 -25.00 -10.67
C ARG A 418 -5.47 -26.16 -11.63
N THR A 419 -4.24 -26.64 -11.67
CA THR A 419 -3.89 -27.89 -12.35
C THR A 419 -4.33 -29.10 -11.52
N PRO A 420 -4.48 -30.31 -12.11
CA PRO A 420 -4.90 -31.50 -11.37
C PRO A 420 -3.96 -31.86 -10.21
N ASP A 421 -2.67 -31.57 -10.33
CA ASP A 421 -1.63 -31.76 -9.32
C ASP A 421 -1.59 -30.63 -8.26
N GLY A 422 -2.50 -29.63 -8.38
CA GLY A 422 -2.64 -28.52 -7.43
C GLY A 422 -1.76 -27.30 -7.72
N GLY A 423 -1.01 -27.31 -8.83
CA GLY A 423 -0.24 -26.16 -9.27
C GLY A 423 -1.09 -25.03 -9.83
N LEU A 424 -0.44 -23.90 -10.13
CA LEU A 424 -1.02 -22.74 -10.80
C LEU A 424 -0.66 -22.75 -12.29
N ALA A 425 -1.65 -22.65 -13.16
CA ALA A 425 -1.43 -22.46 -14.60
C ALA A 425 -2.11 -21.19 -15.07
N VAL A 426 -1.34 -20.20 -15.50
CA VAL A 426 -1.88 -19.01 -16.18
C VAL A 426 -2.38 -19.42 -17.54
N GLN A 427 -3.63 -19.05 -17.84
CA GLN A 427 -4.34 -19.46 -19.05
C GLN A 427 -4.33 -18.36 -20.11
N ARG A 428 -4.50 -17.13 -19.68
CA ARG A 428 -4.61 -15.97 -20.54
C ARG A 428 -4.20 -14.71 -19.80
N THR A 429 -3.51 -13.84 -20.49
CA THR A 429 -3.21 -12.47 -20.06
C THR A 429 -3.51 -11.51 -21.20
N ALA A 430 -3.76 -10.25 -20.87
CA ALA A 430 -3.90 -9.19 -21.86
C ALA A 430 -3.64 -7.82 -21.21
N GLY A 431 -3.06 -6.91 -21.97
CA GLY A 431 -2.84 -5.52 -21.60
C GLY A 431 -1.84 -5.37 -20.46
N ILE A 432 -2.15 -4.51 -19.49
CA ILE A 432 -1.19 -4.18 -18.42
C ILE A 432 -0.90 -5.36 -17.48
N LEU A 433 -1.75 -6.37 -17.45
CA LEU A 433 -1.55 -7.60 -16.69
C LEU A 433 -0.80 -8.71 -17.48
N ASP A 434 -0.26 -8.40 -18.66
CA ASP A 434 0.73 -9.27 -19.28
C ASP A 434 1.99 -9.31 -18.41
N PRO A 435 2.54 -10.51 -18.12
CA PRO A 435 3.73 -10.64 -17.30
C PRO A 435 4.89 -9.81 -17.84
N VAL A 436 5.62 -9.14 -16.94
CA VAL A 436 6.87 -8.44 -17.30
C VAL A 436 8.03 -9.42 -17.27
N GLU A 437 8.85 -9.39 -18.33
CA GLU A 437 10.04 -10.23 -18.50
C GLU A 437 11.30 -9.56 -17.92
#